data_61989663790efb067faeef9724cff0be
#
_entry.id   61989663790efb067faeef9724cff0be
#
_cell.length_a   1.000
_cell.length_b   1.000
_cell.length_c   1.000
_cell.angle_alpha   90.00
_cell.angle_beta   90.00
_cell.angle_gamma   90.00
#
_symmetry.space_group_name_H-M   'P 1'
#
loop_
_entity.id
_entity.type
_entity.pdbx_description
1 polymer ?
#
loop_
_entity_poly.entity_id
_entity_poly.type
_entity_poly.pdbx_seq_one_letter_code
_entity_poly.pdbx_strand_id
1 'polypeptide(L)'
;MTVCIHQPEHLPWLGLIHKIAISDTYVILDNVQYKKNYFENRNKIYTNQGWNWLTLPVKMKGHIEKSFFEMELVEGWKRKYAATLLQNYRKAPFFTDIEKVLNRIENYDGNSLADLNIIIIKEICFILDINTPFVRAKEMNVIGNKTELLISILTQLDAKAYI
;
A
#
# COMPACT_ATOMS: atom_id res chain seq x y z
N MET A 1 23.81 -0.88 -1.24
CA MET A 1 22.43 -1.29 -1.02
C MET A 1 21.52 -0.61 -2.05
N THR A 2 20.63 -1.34 -2.67
CA THR A 2 19.58 -0.84 -3.59
C THR A 2 18.30 -0.59 -2.81
N VAL A 3 17.72 0.61 -2.90
CA VAL A 3 16.55 1.02 -2.14
C VAL A 3 15.38 1.32 -3.07
N CYS A 4 14.22 0.72 -2.81
CA CYS A 4 12.94 1.14 -3.38
C CYS A 4 12.26 2.09 -2.40
N ILE A 5 11.82 3.28 -2.86
CA ILE A 5 11.03 4.21 -2.05
C ILE A 5 9.71 4.45 -2.77
N HIS A 6 8.60 4.09 -2.14
CA HIS A 6 7.27 4.31 -2.72
C HIS A 6 6.20 4.44 -1.63
N GLN A 7 5.13 5.20 -1.94
CA GLN A 7 3.93 5.22 -1.09
C GLN A 7 3.29 3.84 -1.05
N PRO A 8 2.70 3.41 0.07
CA PRO A 8 2.02 2.12 0.14
C PRO A 8 0.68 2.19 -0.60
N GLU A 9 0.70 1.78 -1.87
CA GLU A 9 -0.51 1.73 -2.71
C GLU A 9 -1.45 0.61 -2.27
N HIS A 10 -2.74 0.86 -2.48
CA HIS A 10 -3.78 -0.12 -2.21
C HIS A 10 -3.86 -1.17 -3.32
N LEU A 11 -3.75 -2.47 -2.97
CA LEU A 11 -3.65 -3.56 -3.94
C LEU A 11 -2.63 -3.22 -5.04
N PRO A 12 -1.34 -3.14 -4.72
CA PRO A 12 -0.33 -2.51 -5.57
C PRO A 12 -0.21 -3.20 -6.94
N TRP A 13 0.16 -2.41 -7.94
CA TRP A 13 0.44 -2.92 -9.27
C TRP A 13 1.74 -3.76 -9.31
N LEU A 14 1.84 -4.64 -10.29
CA LEU A 14 2.97 -5.58 -10.39
C LEU A 14 4.34 -4.88 -10.44
N GLY A 15 4.43 -3.66 -11.00
CA GLY A 15 5.67 -2.91 -11.05
C GLY A 15 6.17 -2.49 -9.67
N LEU A 16 5.29 -2.16 -8.70
CA LEU A 16 5.72 -1.91 -7.33
C LEU A 16 6.20 -3.20 -6.66
N ILE A 17 5.49 -4.31 -6.84
CA ILE A 17 5.92 -5.61 -6.30
C ILE A 17 7.28 -6.02 -6.89
N HIS A 18 7.50 -5.82 -8.19
CA HIS A 18 8.79 -6.09 -8.82
C HIS A 18 9.91 -5.21 -8.25
N LYS A 19 9.67 -3.90 -8.06
CA LYS A 19 10.66 -3.01 -7.43
C LYS A 19 11.02 -3.47 -6.02
N ILE A 20 10.03 -3.89 -5.23
CA ILE A 20 10.27 -4.46 -3.89
C ILE A 20 11.14 -5.72 -4.00
N ALA A 21 10.81 -6.64 -4.92
CA ALA A 21 11.50 -7.91 -5.07
C ALA A 21 13.00 -7.78 -5.45
N ILE A 22 13.36 -6.74 -6.22
CA ILE A 22 14.74 -6.52 -6.68
C ILE A 22 15.53 -5.53 -5.81
N SER A 23 14.95 -5.04 -4.71
CA SER A 23 15.62 -4.13 -3.77
C SER A 23 16.11 -4.85 -2.53
N ASP A 24 17.15 -4.31 -1.92
CA ASP A 24 17.65 -4.73 -0.61
C ASP A 24 16.78 -4.18 0.54
N THR A 25 16.03 -3.09 0.29
CA THR A 25 15.13 -2.47 1.27
C THR A 25 14.01 -1.72 0.56
N TYR A 26 12.77 -1.88 1.05
CA TYR A 26 11.63 -1.08 0.66
C TYR A 26 11.32 -0.04 1.73
N VAL A 27 11.45 1.24 1.38
CA VAL A 27 11.04 2.36 2.23
C VAL A 27 9.60 2.76 1.89
N ILE A 28 8.74 2.59 2.86
CA ILE A 28 7.34 2.99 2.80
C ILE A 28 7.27 4.50 3.01
N LEU A 29 7.00 5.24 1.95
CA LEU A 29 6.91 6.71 1.97
C LEU A 29 5.53 7.14 2.45
N ASP A 30 5.29 7.06 3.76
CA ASP A 30 4.01 7.36 4.39
C ASP A 30 3.93 8.72 5.09
N ASN A 31 5.04 9.43 5.19
CA ASN A 31 5.16 10.77 5.78
C ASN A 31 4.94 11.93 4.80
N VAL A 32 4.45 11.65 3.60
CA VAL A 32 4.12 12.64 2.57
C VAL A 32 2.62 12.90 2.52
N GLN A 33 2.21 14.01 1.91
CA GLN A 33 0.81 14.40 1.78
C GLN A 33 -0.02 13.34 1.06
N TYR A 34 -1.21 13.04 1.58
CA TYR A 34 -2.18 12.15 0.94
C TYR A 34 -2.74 12.76 -0.35
N LYS A 35 -2.82 11.96 -1.41
CA LYS A 35 -3.39 12.34 -2.70
C LYS A 35 -4.79 11.74 -2.89
N LYS A 36 -5.79 12.60 -2.91
CA LYS A 36 -7.17 12.19 -3.18
C LYS A 36 -7.31 11.57 -4.58
N ASN A 37 -8.08 10.48 -4.67
CA ASN A 37 -8.38 9.80 -5.93
C ASN A 37 -7.16 9.24 -6.66
N TYR A 38 -6.13 8.87 -5.93
CA TYR A 38 -4.95 8.19 -6.42
C TYR A 38 -4.92 6.72 -5.98
N PHE A 39 -3.87 5.98 -6.26
CA PHE A 39 -3.77 4.54 -5.95
C PHE A 39 -3.56 4.22 -4.46
N GLU A 40 -3.47 5.20 -3.60
CA GLU A 40 -3.32 5.04 -2.15
C GLU A 40 -4.57 4.44 -1.49
N ASN A 41 -5.77 4.76 -1.99
CA ASN A 41 -7.01 4.24 -1.41
C ASN A 41 -7.91 3.49 -2.41
N ARG A 42 -7.45 3.25 -3.63
CA ARG A 42 -8.23 2.53 -4.65
C ARG A 42 -7.36 1.87 -5.69
N ASN A 43 -7.86 0.82 -6.29
CA ASN A 43 -7.28 0.25 -7.50
C ASN A 43 -8.37 -0.30 -8.41
N LYS A 44 -8.01 -0.63 -9.66
CA LYS A 44 -8.91 -1.22 -10.63
C LYS A 44 -9.01 -2.72 -10.40
N ILE A 45 -10.23 -3.22 -10.42
CA ILE A 45 -10.53 -4.65 -10.46
C ILE A 45 -11.25 -5.00 -11.74
N TYR A 46 -11.10 -6.22 -12.21
CA TYR A 46 -11.82 -6.73 -13.36
C TYR A 46 -13.13 -7.38 -12.91
N THR A 47 -14.23 -7.05 -13.60
CA THR A 47 -15.58 -7.56 -13.33
C THR A 47 -16.20 -8.08 -14.61
N ASN A 48 -17.37 -8.73 -14.52
CA ASN A 48 -18.12 -9.20 -15.71
C ASN A 48 -18.51 -8.07 -16.68
N GLN A 49 -18.47 -6.82 -16.21
CA GLN A 49 -18.80 -5.62 -17.02
C GLN A 49 -17.54 -4.83 -17.42
N GLY A 50 -16.37 -5.43 -17.30
CA GLY A 50 -15.07 -4.78 -17.52
C GLY A 50 -14.44 -4.31 -16.19
N TRP A 51 -13.49 -3.38 -16.27
CA TRP A 51 -12.81 -2.89 -15.08
C TRP A 51 -13.65 -1.88 -14.30
N ASN A 52 -13.54 -1.94 -12.98
CA ASN A 52 -14.16 -1.00 -12.05
C ASN A 52 -13.19 -0.59 -10.95
N TRP A 53 -13.41 0.58 -10.35
CA TRP A 53 -12.66 1.00 -9.17
C TRP A 53 -13.13 0.26 -7.92
N LEU A 54 -12.20 -0.36 -7.22
CA LEU A 54 -12.38 -0.81 -5.85
C LEU A 54 -11.74 0.22 -4.94
N THR A 55 -12.56 0.89 -4.13
CA THR A 55 -12.14 2.05 -3.33
C THR A 55 -12.35 1.81 -1.86
N LEU A 56 -11.32 2.07 -1.06
CA LEU A 56 -11.42 2.20 0.40
C LEU A 56 -11.94 3.60 0.74
N PRO A 57 -13.05 3.73 1.47
CA PRO A 57 -13.55 5.02 1.89
C PRO A 57 -12.68 5.60 3.02
N VAL A 58 -12.20 6.82 2.84
CA VAL A 58 -11.36 7.52 3.82
C VAL A 58 -12.05 8.78 4.34
N LYS A 59 -11.75 9.15 5.59
CA LYS A 59 -12.23 10.37 6.21
C LYS A 59 -11.54 11.59 5.59
N MET A 60 -12.27 12.37 4.80
CA MET A 60 -11.71 13.44 3.96
C MET A 60 -11.63 14.80 4.65
N LYS A 61 -12.19 14.97 5.87
CA LYS A 61 -12.13 16.26 6.59
C LYS A 61 -10.68 16.59 6.94
N GLY A 62 -10.17 17.73 6.48
CA GLY A 62 -8.81 18.19 6.73
C GLY A 62 -7.69 17.42 6.00
N HIS A 63 -8.02 16.58 5.01
CA HIS A 63 -7.04 15.72 4.34
C HIS A 63 -5.90 16.45 3.62
N ILE A 64 -6.10 17.72 3.26
CA ILE A 64 -5.09 18.54 2.55
C ILE A 64 -3.87 18.80 3.44
N GLU A 65 -4.07 18.84 4.77
CA GLU A 65 -3.02 19.08 5.75
C GLU A 65 -2.44 17.79 6.34
N LYS A 66 -3.02 16.62 5.96
CA LYS A 66 -2.63 15.32 6.51
C LYS A 66 -1.59 14.62 5.66
N SER A 67 -0.62 14.04 6.34
CA SER A 67 0.26 13.02 5.78
C SER A 67 -0.52 11.73 5.54
N PHE A 68 0.02 10.87 4.68
CA PHE A 68 -0.65 9.62 4.34
C PHE A 68 -0.85 8.72 5.58
N PHE A 69 0.12 8.64 6.49
CA PHE A 69 -0.02 7.84 7.71
C PHE A 69 -1.12 8.33 8.67
N GLU A 70 -1.59 9.59 8.54
CA GLU A 70 -2.68 10.18 9.34
C GLU A 70 -4.07 9.93 8.75
N MET A 71 -4.15 9.32 7.56
CA MET A 71 -5.42 9.07 6.89
C MET A 71 -6.15 7.89 7.52
N GLU A 72 -7.42 8.11 7.86
CA GLU A 72 -8.28 7.12 8.49
C GLU A 72 -9.36 6.60 7.55
N LEU A 73 -9.65 5.31 7.69
CA LEU A 73 -10.77 4.65 7.03
C LEU A 73 -12.11 5.04 7.67
N VAL A 74 -13.16 5.09 6.87
CA VAL A 74 -14.55 5.24 7.36
C VAL A 74 -15.02 3.88 7.92
N GLU A 75 -15.73 3.88 9.02
CA GLU A 75 -16.25 2.66 9.63
C GLU A 75 -17.21 1.89 8.71
N GLY A 76 -17.30 0.58 8.90
CA GLY A 76 -18.27 -0.29 8.22
C GLY A 76 -17.94 -0.63 6.75
N TRP A 77 -16.76 -0.25 6.24
CA TRP A 77 -16.37 -0.46 4.84
C TRP A 77 -16.12 -1.93 4.46
N LYS A 78 -15.65 -2.75 5.40
CA LYS A 78 -15.10 -4.09 5.16
C LYS A 78 -16.09 -5.02 4.44
N ARG A 79 -17.35 -5.07 4.92
CA ARG A 79 -18.38 -5.99 4.39
C ARG A 79 -18.60 -5.80 2.88
N LYS A 80 -18.80 -4.55 2.45
CA LYS A 80 -19.03 -4.24 1.03
C LYS A 80 -17.77 -4.51 0.20
N TYR A 81 -16.62 -4.16 0.73
CA TYR A 81 -15.33 -4.36 0.08
C TYR A 81 -15.04 -5.85 -0.16
N ALA A 82 -15.12 -6.68 0.88
CA ALA A 82 -14.91 -8.12 0.80
C ALA A 82 -15.92 -8.78 -0.15
N ALA A 83 -17.21 -8.45 -0.03
CA ALA A 83 -18.25 -8.97 -0.92
C ALA A 83 -17.96 -8.66 -2.40
N THR A 84 -17.43 -7.47 -2.71
CA THR A 84 -17.06 -7.09 -4.08
C THR A 84 -15.94 -7.98 -4.63
N LEU A 85 -14.88 -8.24 -3.85
CA LEU A 85 -13.79 -9.12 -4.26
C LEU A 85 -14.26 -10.57 -4.40
N LEU A 86 -14.99 -11.10 -3.42
CA LEU A 86 -15.54 -12.45 -3.46
C LEU A 86 -16.43 -12.67 -4.71
N GLN A 87 -17.33 -11.72 -4.99
CA GLN A 87 -18.23 -11.82 -6.14
C GLN A 87 -17.48 -11.94 -7.46
N ASN A 88 -16.38 -11.20 -7.63
CA ASN A 88 -15.66 -11.14 -8.90
C ASN A 88 -14.55 -12.17 -9.04
N TYR A 89 -13.92 -12.61 -7.92
CA TYR A 89 -12.70 -13.42 -7.98
C TYR A 89 -12.82 -14.83 -7.39
N ARG A 90 -13.92 -15.22 -6.70
CA ARG A 90 -14.06 -16.55 -6.06
C ARG A 90 -13.88 -17.74 -7.03
N LYS A 91 -14.02 -17.52 -8.33
CA LYS A 91 -13.83 -18.55 -9.37
C LYS A 91 -12.49 -18.42 -10.10
N ALA A 92 -11.63 -17.48 -9.70
CA ALA A 92 -10.32 -17.30 -10.31
C ALA A 92 -9.39 -18.48 -9.93
N PRO A 93 -8.46 -18.89 -10.80
CA PRO A 93 -7.57 -20.04 -10.57
C PRO A 93 -6.77 -20.00 -9.27
N PHE A 94 -6.30 -18.83 -8.86
CA PHE A 94 -5.48 -18.64 -7.64
C PHE A 94 -6.25 -17.91 -6.54
N PHE A 95 -7.55 -18.14 -6.44
CA PHE A 95 -8.38 -17.45 -5.44
C PHE A 95 -7.94 -17.73 -3.99
N THR A 96 -7.40 -18.92 -3.71
CA THR A 96 -6.87 -19.25 -2.38
C THR A 96 -5.79 -18.30 -1.89
N ASP A 97 -4.99 -17.72 -2.78
CA ASP A 97 -3.99 -16.71 -2.43
C ASP A 97 -4.64 -15.35 -2.16
N ILE A 98 -5.64 -14.98 -2.96
CA ILE A 98 -6.45 -13.76 -2.70
C ILE A 98 -7.21 -13.88 -1.38
N GLU A 99 -7.69 -15.07 -1.02
CA GLU A 99 -8.37 -15.32 0.26
C GLU A 99 -7.46 -15.02 1.46
N LYS A 100 -6.15 -15.31 1.39
CA LYS A 100 -5.19 -14.92 2.43
C LYS A 100 -5.15 -13.39 2.63
N VAL A 101 -5.11 -12.62 1.54
CA VAL A 101 -5.16 -11.15 1.59
C VAL A 101 -6.49 -10.68 2.15
N LEU A 102 -7.62 -11.27 1.74
CA LEU A 102 -8.95 -10.96 2.28
C LEU A 102 -9.03 -11.19 3.78
N ASN A 103 -8.49 -12.31 4.28
CA ASN A 103 -8.44 -12.62 5.71
C ASN A 103 -7.65 -11.57 6.50
N ARG A 104 -6.54 -11.04 5.94
CA ARG A 104 -5.81 -9.91 6.56
C ARG A 104 -6.67 -8.66 6.64
N ILE A 105 -7.43 -8.36 5.58
CA ILE A 105 -8.32 -7.19 5.53
C ILE A 105 -9.47 -7.33 6.54
N GLU A 106 -10.10 -8.50 6.61
CA GLU A 106 -11.23 -8.76 7.52
C GLU A 106 -10.82 -8.70 8.99
N ASN A 107 -9.63 -9.24 9.31
CA ASN A 107 -9.07 -9.25 10.68
C ASN A 107 -8.32 -7.95 11.06
N TYR A 108 -8.26 -6.96 10.19
CA TYR A 108 -7.65 -5.67 10.51
C TYR A 108 -8.58 -4.83 11.39
N ASP A 109 -8.25 -4.66 12.66
CA ASP A 109 -9.08 -3.90 13.63
C ASP A 109 -8.70 -2.42 13.75
N GLY A 110 -7.68 -1.99 13.03
CA GLY A 110 -7.28 -0.58 12.97
C GLY A 110 -8.15 0.26 12.02
N ASN A 111 -7.89 1.56 12.03
CA ASN A 111 -8.53 2.53 11.13
C ASN A 111 -7.53 3.24 10.19
N SER A 112 -6.23 2.99 10.30
CA SER A 112 -5.20 3.63 9.47
C SER A 112 -5.21 3.06 8.05
N LEU A 113 -5.34 3.93 7.05
CA LEU A 113 -5.21 3.56 5.64
C LEU A 113 -3.80 3.03 5.30
N ALA A 114 -2.78 3.71 5.81
CA ALA A 114 -1.39 3.33 5.57
C ALA A 114 -1.08 1.94 6.15
N ASP A 115 -1.49 1.67 7.39
CA ASP A 115 -1.21 0.40 8.05
C ASP A 115 -1.93 -0.76 7.33
N LEU A 116 -3.18 -0.56 6.89
CA LEU A 116 -3.88 -1.56 6.09
C LEU A 116 -3.16 -1.88 4.78
N ASN A 117 -2.72 -0.85 4.03
CA ASN A 117 -1.99 -1.05 2.79
C ASN A 117 -0.66 -1.78 3.02
N ILE A 118 0.06 -1.45 4.08
CA ILE A 118 1.31 -2.13 4.47
C ILE A 118 1.06 -3.62 4.76
N ILE A 119 -0.01 -3.93 5.49
CA ILE A 119 -0.42 -5.32 5.77
C ILE A 119 -0.70 -6.08 4.47
N ILE A 120 -1.45 -5.47 3.55
CA ILE A 120 -1.77 -6.05 2.23
C ILE A 120 -0.49 -6.29 1.41
N ILE A 121 0.39 -5.30 1.32
CA ILE A 121 1.66 -5.43 0.57
C ILE A 121 2.53 -6.54 1.16
N LYS A 122 2.66 -6.61 2.49
CA LYS A 122 3.41 -7.66 3.18
C LYS A 122 2.83 -9.05 2.90
N GLU A 123 1.50 -9.20 2.92
CA GLU A 123 0.87 -10.49 2.61
C GLU A 123 1.10 -10.91 1.15
N ILE A 124 1.01 -9.95 0.20
CA ILE A 124 1.34 -10.22 -1.21
C ILE A 124 2.80 -10.64 -1.36
N CYS A 125 3.73 -9.91 -0.72
CA CYS A 125 5.15 -10.27 -0.73
C CYS A 125 5.38 -11.67 -0.14
N PHE A 126 4.72 -12.00 0.96
CA PHE A 126 4.80 -13.34 1.57
C PHE A 126 4.30 -14.45 0.63
N ILE A 127 3.16 -14.24 -0.05
CA ILE A 127 2.62 -15.19 -1.04
C ILE A 127 3.60 -15.40 -2.20
N LEU A 128 4.35 -14.37 -2.58
CA LEU A 128 5.31 -14.39 -3.69
C LEU A 128 6.75 -14.73 -3.28
N ASP A 129 6.97 -15.14 -2.03
CA ASP A 129 8.30 -15.43 -1.44
C ASP A 129 9.30 -14.25 -1.58
N ILE A 130 8.80 -13.02 -1.43
CA ILE A 130 9.60 -11.79 -1.43
C ILE A 130 9.91 -11.41 0.02
N ASN A 131 11.20 -11.48 0.38
CA ASN A 131 11.70 -11.30 1.75
C ASN A 131 12.36 -9.94 2.00
N THR A 132 12.14 -8.96 1.13
CA THR A 132 12.71 -7.61 1.24
C THR A 132 12.27 -6.94 2.55
N PRO A 133 13.18 -6.41 3.38
CA PRO A 133 12.84 -5.70 4.61
C PRO A 133 12.12 -4.37 4.31
N PHE A 134 11.17 -4.04 5.18
CA PHE A 134 10.37 -2.82 5.09
C PHE A 134 10.75 -1.84 6.19
N VAL A 135 10.96 -0.57 5.83
CA VAL A 135 11.24 0.54 6.73
C VAL A 135 10.20 1.65 6.49
N ARG A 136 9.67 2.26 7.52
CA ARG A 136 8.69 3.36 7.38
C ARG A 136 9.38 4.71 7.43
N ALA A 137 9.12 5.58 6.44
CA ALA A 137 9.70 6.92 6.40
C ALA A 137 9.26 7.79 7.59
N LYS A 138 8.06 7.59 8.14
CA LYS A 138 7.60 8.29 9.36
C LYS A 138 8.41 7.95 10.62
N GLU A 139 9.13 6.84 10.63
CA GLU A 139 9.96 6.38 11.75
C GLU A 139 11.44 6.78 11.57
N MET A 140 11.77 7.35 10.41
CA MET A 140 13.13 7.82 10.10
C MET A 140 13.28 9.29 10.49
N ASN A 141 14.49 9.69 10.85
CA ASN A 141 14.83 11.09 11.09
C ASN A 141 15.26 11.76 9.77
N VAL A 142 14.29 11.98 8.87
CA VAL A 142 14.52 12.53 7.54
C VAL A 142 13.91 13.92 7.39
N ILE A 143 14.54 14.76 6.56
CA ILE A 143 14.17 16.16 6.36
C ILE A 143 13.93 16.48 4.89
N GLY A 144 13.30 17.60 4.62
CA GLY A 144 13.05 18.12 3.27
C GLY A 144 11.73 17.63 2.67
N ASN A 145 11.51 18.01 1.43
CA ASN A 145 10.31 17.68 0.65
C ASN A 145 10.73 17.19 -0.75
N LYS A 146 9.84 16.44 -1.39
CA LYS A 146 10.05 15.95 -2.77
C LYS A 146 11.42 15.27 -2.92
N THR A 147 12.27 15.76 -3.83
CA THR A 147 13.60 15.20 -4.10
C THR A 147 14.54 15.27 -2.89
N GLU A 148 14.47 16.34 -2.09
CA GLU A 148 15.29 16.48 -0.88
C GLU A 148 14.97 15.40 0.15
N LEU A 149 13.68 15.08 0.34
CA LEU A 149 13.26 13.99 1.23
C LEU A 149 13.81 12.64 0.75
N LEU A 150 13.74 12.36 -0.56
CA LEU A 150 14.29 11.12 -1.11
C LEU A 150 15.82 11.05 -0.89
N ILE A 151 16.54 12.14 -1.13
CA ILE A 151 17.99 12.21 -0.87
C ILE A 151 18.28 11.97 0.62
N SER A 152 17.52 12.60 1.53
CA SER A 152 17.66 12.41 2.97
C SER A 152 17.49 10.94 3.38
N ILE A 153 16.45 10.26 2.86
CA ILE A 153 16.21 8.82 3.08
C ILE A 153 17.39 7.98 2.56
N LEU A 154 17.82 8.22 1.32
CA LEU A 154 18.89 7.46 0.68
C LEU A 154 20.24 7.65 1.39
N THR A 155 20.53 8.88 1.86
CA THR A 155 21.73 9.19 2.64
C THR A 155 21.71 8.47 3.99
N GLN A 156 20.60 8.50 4.72
CA GLN A 156 20.47 7.84 6.02
C GLN A 156 20.66 6.31 5.93
N LEU A 157 20.29 5.72 4.79
CA LEU A 157 20.41 4.27 4.54
C LEU A 157 21.74 3.88 3.86
N ASP A 158 22.64 4.82 3.60
CA ASP A 158 23.85 4.60 2.77
C ASP A 158 23.54 3.87 1.45
N ALA A 159 22.46 4.27 0.79
CA ALA A 159 22.01 3.66 -0.44
C ALA A 159 23.00 3.92 -1.60
N LYS A 160 23.27 2.90 -2.41
CA LYS A 160 24.12 2.99 -3.60
C LYS A 160 23.29 3.09 -4.89
N ALA A 161 22.04 2.64 -4.85
CA ALA A 161 21.10 2.72 -5.97
C ALA A 161 19.67 2.97 -5.47
N TYR A 162 18.86 3.67 -6.28
CA TYR A 162 17.45 3.97 -6.06
C TYR A 162 16.63 3.54 -7.27
N ILE A 163 15.50 2.86 -7.03
CA ILE A 163 14.59 2.35 -8.05
C ILE A 163 13.12 2.69 -7.75
#